data_8af484302f4aa91be9baaa80737c89cc
#
_entry.id   8af484302f4aa91be9baaa80737c89cc
#
_cell.length_a   1.000
_cell.length_b   1.000
_cell.length_c   1.000
_cell.angle_alpha   90.00
_cell.angle_beta   90.00
_cell.angle_gamma   90.00
#
_symmetry.space_group_name_H-M   'P 1'
#
loop_
_entity.id
_entity.type
_entity.pdbx_description
1 polymer ?
#
loop_
_entity_poly.entity_id
_entity_poly.type
_entity_poly.pdbx_seq_one_letter_code
_entity_poly.pdbx_strand_id
1 'polypeptide(L)'
;MHIVLVTIGTRGDVQPYIALAQGLHSAGHKVTICTHSTFRGFIETHAVGFAPLTGDIRALLASDAGRRLLSQQNPLAAIRQLQAIAAPLLREVMADIITATAGADLILGSTLGYLNAMTAAQVHDIPLILAGLQPFTPTTAFPSALLAPPHRRLPGKALYNRLTHLASYRLLQLVSARLVNRFRRELTGLPPLRYTDVFGDLIAQRHPVLYGFSEHLLPRPADYGDAIAITGFWFLEQAAAWQPPAVLEAFLAAGAPPVYIGFGSMSDRNPAQAARIAVEALQRSGQRGILASGWEGLRAEHLPADILLIQGAPHDWLFPRMALVVHHGGVGTVAAALRAGVPQVVVPFSADQPLWAEMVYQRGAGPRPLPRSRLQATRLAAALTATLHDASLHRRVRNLAEAVQREDGVGKAVEIVSKIRKISLATTRPIR
;
A
#
# COMPACT_ATOMS: atom_id res chain seq x y z
N MET A 1 3.97 -2.24 -26.67
CA MET A 1 2.92 -1.29 -26.23
C MET A 1 3.57 -0.18 -25.42
N HIS A 2 2.99 1.02 -25.43
CA HIS A 2 3.26 2.05 -24.44
C HIS A 2 2.26 1.92 -23.28
N ILE A 3 2.74 1.58 -22.10
CA ILE A 3 1.92 1.33 -20.90
C ILE A 3 2.19 2.44 -19.90
N VAL A 4 1.13 3.09 -19.43
CA VAL A 4 1.23 4.12 -18.37
C VAL A 4 0.68 3.57 -17.07
N LEU A 5 1.52 3.55 -16.02
CA LEU A 5 1.13 3.18 -14.67
C LEU A 5 0.80 4.44 -13.88
N VAL A 6 -0.45 4.58 -13.47
CA VAL A 6 -0.91 5.74 -12.67
C VAL A 6 -0.97 5.33 -11.20
N THR A 7 -0.10 5.90 -10.38
CA THR A 7 -0.10 5.62 -8.93
C THR A 7 0.01 6.89 -8.10
N ILE A 8 -0.82 6.95 -7.05
CA ILE A 8 -0.93 8.08 -6.12
C ILE A 8 -0.71 7.56 -4.72
N GLY A 9 0.14 8.22 -3.94
CA GLY A 9 0.33 7.85 -2.54
C GLY A 9 1.76 8.02 -2.03
N THR A 10 2.18 7.12 -1.15
CA THR A 10 3.48 7.12 -0.50
C THR A 10 4.48 6.22 -1.25
N ARG A 11 5.71 6.10 -0.74
CA ARG A 11 6.70 5.16 -1.29
C ARG A 11 6.16 3.72 -1.38
N GLY A 12 5.35 3.29 -0.41
CA GLY A 12 4.72 1.95 -0.43
C GLY A 12 3.73 1.75 -1.58
N ASP A 13 3.15 2.86 -2.08
CA ASP A 13 2.24 2.86 -3.21
C ASP A 13 2.97 3.03 -4.56
N VAL A 14 4.25 3.41 -4.58
CA VAL A 14 5.03 3.64 -5.81
C VAL A 14 6.03 2.52 -6.06
N GLN A 15 6.74 2.07 -5.04
CA GLN A 15 7.82 1.07 -5.17
C GLN A 15 7.38 -0.24 -5.86
N PRO A 16 6.20 -0.85 -5.56
CA PRO A 16 5.76 -2.06 -6.27
C PRO A 16 5.49 -1.84 -7.76
N TYR A 17 5.04 -0.63 -8.12
CA TYR A 17 4.82 -0.30 -9.54
C TYR A 17 6.14 -0.09 -10.30
N ILE A 18 7.24 0.30 -9.63
CA ILE A 18 8.57 0.30 -10.25
C ILE A 18 8.98 -1.13 -10.60
N ALA A 19 8.78 -2.09 -9.70
CA ALA A 19 9.07 -3.49 -9.98
C ALA A 19 8.22 -4.03 -11.16
N LEU A 20 6.93 -3.73 -11.17
CA LEU A 20 6.04 -4.09 -12.29
C LEU A 20 6.49 -3.43 -13.59
N ALA A 21 6.88 -2.15 -13.55
CA ALA A 21 7.36 -1.41 -14.71
C ALA A 21 8.65 -2.00 -15.29
N GLN A 22 9.59 -2.41 -14.43
CA GLN A 22 10.81 -3.11 -14.86
C GLN A 22 10.49 -4.44 -15.55
N GLY A 23 9.58 -5.23 -14.99
CA GLY A 23 9.12 -6.49 -15.60
C GLY A 23 8.48 -6.27 -16.98
N LEU A 24 7.59 -5.28 -17.09
CA LEU A 24 6.97 -4.90 -18.37
C LEU A 24 7.98 -4.37 -19.37
N HIS A 25 8.95 -3.57 -18.92
CA HIS A 25 10.04 -3.08 -19.78
C HIS A 25 10.90 -4.24 -20.31
N SER A 26 11.27 -5.19 -19.45
CA SER A 26 12.01 -6.39 -19.84
C SER A 26 11.24 -7.28 -20.82
N ALA A 27 9.91 -7.22 -20.82
CA ALA A 27 9.05 -7.88 -21.80
C ALA A 27 8.88 -7.08 -23.12
N GLY A 28 9.66 -5.99 -23.32
CA GLY A 28 9.68 -5.20 -24.53
C GLY A 28 8.59 -4.13 -24.63
N HIS A 29 7.98 -3.74 -23.52
CA HIS A 29 7.02 -2.63 -23.49
C HIS A 29 7.74 -1.30 -23.18
N LYS A 30 7.26 -0.19 -23.76
CA LYS A 30 7.60 1.15 -23.29
C LYS A 30 6.74 1.43 -22.05
N VAL A 31 7.35 1.79 -20.91
CA VAL A 31 6.64 1.98 -19.66
C VAL A 31 6.92 3.35 -19.07
N THR A 32 5.87 4.03 -18.63
CA THR A 32 5.93 5.32 -17.95
C THR A 32 5.16 5.23 -16.63
N ILE A 33 5.76 5.65 -15.52
CA ILE A 33 5.06 5.80 -14.23
C ILE A 33 4.64 7.26 -14.07
N CYS A 34 3.33 7.47 -13.93
CA CYS A 34 2.72 8.75 -13.64
C CYS A 34 2.44 8.83 -12.13
N THR A 35 3.24 9.64 -11.41
CA THR A 35 3.16 9.81 -9.96
C THR A 35 3.77 11.13 -9.49
N HIS A 36 3.71 11.42 -8.17
CA HIS A 36 4.20 12.67 -7.60
C HIS A 36 5.69 12.91 -7.88
N SER A 37 6.05 14.18 -8.17
CA SER A 37 7.41 14.61 -8.53
C SER A 37 8.48 14.27 -7.48
N THR A 38 8.08 14.10 -6.22
CA THR A 38 8.98 13.67 -5.13
C THR A 38 9.62 12.29 -5.37
N PHE A 39 9.03 11.45 -6.25
CA PHE A 39 9.55 10.13 -6.60
C PHE A 39 10.34 10.10 -7.90
N ARG A 40 10.52 11.25 -8.60
CA ARG A 40 11.24 11.30 -9.87
C ARG A 40 12.61 10.62 -9.80
N GLY A 41 13.49 11.06 -8.91
CA GLY A 41 14.82 10.49 -8.78
C GLY A 41 14.81 9.00 -8.48
N PHE A 42 13.87 8.55 -7.61
CA PHE A 42 13.73 7.12 -7.29
C PHE A 42 13.28 6.28 -8.50
N ILE A 43 12.42 6.80 -9.37
CA ILE A 43 11.96 6.09 -10.58
C ILE A 43 13.05 6.08 -11.66
N GLU A 44 13.69 7.22 -11.91
CA GLU A 44 14.70 7.37 -12.96
C GLU A 44 15.94 6.51 -12.69
N THR A 45 16.33 6.26 -11.42
CA THR A 45 17.40 5.31 -11.08
C THR A 45 17.12 3.86 -11.49
N HIS A 46 15.86 3.53 -11.82
CA HIS A 46 15.43 2.20 -12.24
C HIS A 46 15.19 2.09 -13.76
N ALA A 47 15.65 3.08 -14.54
CA ALA A 47 15.50 3.14 -16.01
C ALA A 47 14.05 3.03 -16.51
N VAL A 48 13.10 3.55 -15.73
CA VAL A 48 11.67 3.60 -16.07
C VAL A 48 11.28 5.04 -16.43
N GLY A 49 10.41 5.21 -17.42
CA GLY A 49 9.88 6.51 -17.82
C GLY A 49 9.08 7.15 -16.67
N PHE A 50 9.17 8.47 -16.54
CA PHE A 50 8.50 9.24 -15.49
C PHE A 50 7.62 10.33 -16.10
N ALA A 51 6.39 10.45 -15.60
CA ALA A 51 5.48 11.56 -15.84
C ALA A 51 5.04 12.18 -14.51
N PRO A 52 5.20 13.50 -14.30
CA PRO A 52 4.90 14.12 -13.02
C PRO A 52 3.41 14.28 -12.77
N LEU A 53 2.98 14.04 -11.52
CA LEU A 53 1.73 14.53 -10.98
C LEU A 53 2.00 15.78 -10.12
N THR A 54 1.21 16.81 -10.34
CA THR A 54 1.23 18.05 -9.55
C THR A 54 0.80 17.79 -8.11
N GLY A 55 1.44 18.51 -7.19
CA GLY A 55 1.10 18.55 -5.77
C GLY A 55 1.80 17.49 -4.93
N ASP A 56 1.84 17.80 -3.65
CA ASP A 56 2.37 16.91 -2.60
C ASP A 56 1.30 16.73 -1.51
N ILE A 57 0.74 15.52 -1.45
CA ILE A 57 -0.27 15.17 -0.45
C ILE A 57 0.28 15.31 0.98
N ARG A 58 1.59 15.05 1.18
CA ARG A 58 2.22 15.21 2.50
C ARG A 58 2.29 16.66 2.90
N ALA A 59 2.73 17.54 1.99
CA ALA A 59 2.76 18.98 2.22
C ALA A 59 1.35 19.51 2.50
N LEU A 60 0.34 19.00 1.78
CA LEU A 60 -1.06 19.34 2.00
C LEU A 60 -1.54 18.97 3.41
N LEU A 61 -1.27 17.75 3.86
CA LEU A 61 -1.66 17.29 5.20
C LEU A 61 -0.86 17.99 6.32
N ALA A 62 0.39 18.37 6.06
CA ALA A 62 1.24 19.13 6.98
C ALA A 62 0.87 20.63 7.05
N SER A 63 0.07 21.16 6.11
CA SER A 63 -0.40 22.54 6.11
C SER A 63 -1.36 22.82 7.27
N ASP A 64 -1.56 24.11 7.60
CA ASP A 64 -2.54 24.53 8.62
C ASP A 64 -3.96 24.04 8.30
N ALA A 65 -4.31 24.01 7.02
CA ALA A 65 -5.60 23.50 6.57
C ALA A 65 -5.71 21.98 6.78
N GLY A 66 -4.65 21.24 6.49
CA GLY A 66 -4.57 19.79 6.75
C GLY A 66 -4.64 19.46 8.25
N ARG A 67 -3.92 20.21 9.08
CA ARG A 67 -3.98 20.06 10.55
C ARG A 67 -5.38 20.35 11.11
N ARG A 68 -6.07 21.38 10.62
CA ARG A 68 -7.48 21.66 10.98
C ARG A 68 -8.42 20.53 10.55
N LEU A 69 -8.22 19.95 9.38
CA LEU A 69 -8.98 18.79 8.91
C LEU A 69 -8.82 17.59 9.84
N LEU A 70 -7.59 17.28 10.26
CA LEU A 70 -7.30 16.18 11.16
C LEU A 70 -7.87 16.34 12.58
N SER A 71 -8.12 17.58 13.00
CA SER A 71 -8.76 17.92 14.30
C SER A 71 -10.28 18.02 14.24
N GLN A 72 -10.88 17.95 13.04
CA GLN A 72 -12.33 18.13 12.85
C GLN A 72 -13.11 16.94 13.39
N GLN A 73 -14.04 17.21 14.33
CA GLN A 73 -14.88 16.16 14.95
C GLN A 73 -16.20 15.95 14.20
N ASN A 74 -16.66 16.93 13.44
CA ASN A 74 -17.89 16.80 12.66
C ASN A 74 -17.60 16.14 11.30
N PRO A 75 -18.10 14.93 11.00
CA PRO A 75 -17.81 14.21 9.76
C PRO A 75 -18.21 14.97 8.49
N LEU A 76 -19.34 15.66 8.50
CA LEU A 76 -19.80 16.44 7.34
C LEU A 76 -18.93 17.67 7.08
N ALA A 77 -18.51 18.35 8.15
CA ALA A 77 -17.58 19.47 8.05
C ALA A 77 -16.20 18.99 7.59
N ALA A 78 -15.71 17.86 8.10
CA ALA A 78 -14.47 17.24 7.66
C ALA A 78 -14.48 16.88 6.16
N ILE A 79 -15.56 16.30 5.66
CA ILE A 79 -15.71 15.99 4.22
C ILE A 79 -15.70 17.29 3.39
N ARG A 80 -16.44 18.30 3.77
CA ARG A 80 -16.47 19.59 3.04
C ARG A 80 -15.10 20.27 3.04
N GLN A 81 -14.42 20.28 4.17
CA GLN A 81 -13.08 20.86 4.29
C GLN A 81 -12.07 20.06 3.48
N LEU A 82 -12.10 18.73 3.52
CA LEU A 82 -11.28 17.87 2.67
C LEU A 82 -11.51 18.17 1.19
N GLN A 83 -12.76 18.29 0.75
CA GLN A 83 -13.10 18.62 -0.62
C GLN A 83 -12.57 20.00 -1.03
N ALA A 84 -12.69 21.00 -0.17
CA ALA A 84 -12.19 22.35 -0.45
C ALA A 84 -10.66 22.41 -0.60
N ILE A 85 -9.94 21.70 0.28
CA ILE A 85 -8.48 21.64 0.27
C ILE A 85 -7.97 20.81 -0.92
N ALA A 86 -8.63 19.69 -1.21
CA ALA A 86 -8.22 18.77 -2.26
C ALA A 86 -8.62 19.21 -3.67
N ALA A 87 -9.62 20.11 -3.80
CA ALA A 87 -10.17 20.45 -5.11
C ALA A 87 -9.14 21.00 -6.13
N PRO A 88 -8.30 21.98 -5.81
CA PRO A 88 -7.30 22.48 -6.76
C PRO A 88 -6.35 21.36 -7.20
N LEU A 89 -5.84 20.62 -6.24
CA LEU A 89 -4.91 19.52 -6.48
C LEU A 89 -5.53 18.40 -7.35
N LEU A 90 -6.77 18.01 -7.09
CA LEU A 90 -7.46 16.98 -7.87
C LEU A 90 -7.67 17.39 -9.33
N ARG A 91 -7.91 18.69 -9.60
CA ARG A 91 -8.04 19.20 -10.96
C ARG A 91 -6.73 19.05 -11.72
N GLU A 92 -5.62 19.47 -11.11
CA GLU A 92 -4.28 19.40 -11.71
C GLU A 92 -3.85 17.94 -11.91
N VAL A 93 -4.02 17.08 -10.90
CA VAL A 93 -3.74 15.65 -11.00
C VAL A 93 -4.52 14.99 -12.15
N MET A 94 -5.80 15.35 -12.35
CA MET A 94 -6.58 14.82 -13.47
C MET A 94 -6.02 15.30 -14.82
N ALA A 95 -5.66 16.57 -14.94
CA ALA A 95 -5.07 17.12 -16.16
C ALA A 95 -3.71 16.46 -16.48
N ASP A 96 -2.86 16.29 -15.46
CA ASP A 96 -1.57 15.62 -15.60
C ASP A 96 -1.71 14.16 -16.07
N ILE A 97 -2.66 13.40 -15.49
CA ILE A 97 -2.91 12.01 -15.90
C ILE A 97 -3.41 11.95 -17.35
N ILE A 98 -4.31 12.83 -17.76
CA ILE A 98 -4.78 12.92 -19.17
C ILE A 98 -3.59 13.18 -20.08
N THR A 99 -2.73 14.15 -19.74
CA THR A 99 -1.54 14.47 -20.53
C THR A 99 -0.55 13.31 -20.55
N ALA A 100 -0.25 12.69 -19.42
CA ALA A 100 0.71 11.60 -19.29
C ALA A 100 0.28 10.33 -20.05
N THR A 101 -1.01 10.14 -20.27
CA THR A 101 -1.58 8.96 -20.95
C THR A 101 -1.83 9.19 -22.44
N ALA A 102 -1.54 10.38 -22.96
CA ALA A 102 -1.64 10.64 -24.40
C ALA A 102 -0.70 9.73 -25.18
N GLY A 103 -1.23 9.01 -26.17
CA GLY A 103 -0.49 8.04 -26.98
C GLY A 103 -0.09 6.75 -26.25
N ALA A 104 -0.68 6.47 -25.09
CA ALA A 104 -0.56 5.16 -24.45
C ALA A 104 -1.49 4.13 -25.11
N ASP A 105 -1.07 2.86 -25.07
CA ASP A 105 -1.90 1.73 -25.52
C ASP A 105 -2.71 1.11 -24.38
N LEU A 106 -2.30 1.33 -23.13
CA LEU A 106 -2.91 0.75 -21.93
C LEU A 106 -2.59 1.60 -20.71
N ILE A 107 -3.58 1.75 -19.81
CA ILE A 107 -3.39 2.32 -18.47
C ILE A 107 -3.50 1.22 -17.42
N LEU A 108 -2.55 1.18 -16.48
CA LEU A 108 -2.66 0.45 -15.23
C LEU A 108 -2.88 1.46 -14.11
N GLY A 109 -4.09 1.49 -13.54
CA GLY A 109 -4.46 2.47 -12.51
C GLY A 109 -4.40 1.87 -11.10
N SER A 110 -3.68 2.51 -10.17
CA SER A 110 -3.73 2.15 -8.75
C SER A 110 -5.13 2.43 -8.16
N THR A 111 -5.46 1.82 -7.03
CA THR A 111 -6.76 2.00 -6.37
C THR A 111 -7.08 3.49 -6.12
N LEU A 112 -6.10 4.29 -5.67
CA LEU A 112 -6.28 5.73 -5.43
C LEU A 112 -6.31 6.56 -6.73
N GLY A 113 -5.63 6.10 -7.78
CA GLY A 113 -5.60 6.75 -9.09
C GLY A 113 -6.78 6.37 -10.02
N TYR A 114 -7.58 5.38 -9.65
CA TYR A 114 -8.52 4.69 -10.53
C TYR A 114 -9.54 5.62 -11.21
N LEU A 115 -10.18 6.52 -10.46
CA LEU A 115 -11.20 7.43 -11.03
C LEU A 115 -10.62 8.41 -12.05
N ASN A 116 -9.42 8.92 -11.80
CA ASN A 116 -8.73 9.81 -12.73
C ASN A 116 -8.21 9.03 -13.95
N ALA A 117 -7.66 7.84 -13.73
CA ALA A 117 -7.24 6.93 -14.80
C ALA A 117 -8.41 6.51 -15.70
N MET A 118 -9.60 6.27 -15.14
CA MET A 118 -10.83 5.99 -15.90
C MET A 118 -11.23 7.19 -16.78
N THR A 119 -11.11 8.41 -16.28
CA THR A 119 -11.37 9.61 -17.09
C THR A 119 -10.38 9.69 -18.26
N ALA A 120 -9.10 9.49 -18.02
CA ALA A 120 -8.07 9.52 -19.06
C ALA A 120 -8.25 8.38 -20.08
N ALA A 121 -8.58 7.18 -19.63
CA ALA A 121 -8.88 6.04 -20.50
C ALA A 121 -10.02 6.34 -21.48
N GLN A 122 -11.07 7.01 -21.00
CA GLN A 122 -12.20 7.41 -21.86
C GLN A 122 -11.88 8.58 -22.79
N VAL A 123 -10.99 9.51 -22.37
CA VAL A 123 -10.53 10.62 -23.25
C VAL A 123 -9.75 10.08 -24.45
N HIS A 124 -8.91 9.07 -24.21
CA HIS A 124 -8.00 8.53 -25.22
C HIS A 124 -8.54 7.26 -25.90
N ASP A 125 -9.71 6.76 -25.47
CA ASP A 125 -10.32 5.49 -25.94
C ASP A 125 -9.34 4.31 -25.83
N ILE A 126 -8.70 4.17 -24.66
CA ILE A 126 -7.72 3.11 -24.38
C ILE A 126 -8.16 2.26 -23.19
N PRO A 127 -7.77 0.98 -23.14
CA PRO A 127 -8.12 0.09 -22.02
C PRO A 127 -7.50 0.54 -20.69
N LEU A 128 -8.24 0.26 -19.61
CA LEU A 128 -7.81 0.46 -18.23
C LEU A 128 -7.89 -0.86 -17.47
N ILE A 129 -6.85 -1.16 -16.70
CA ILE A 129 -6.82 -2.25 -15.72
C ILE A 129 -6.67 -1.64 -14.33
N LEU A 130 -7.46 -2.09 -13.37
CA LEU A 130 -7.22 -1.77 -11.98
C LEU A 130 -6.06 -2.62 -11.47
N ALA A 131 -4.94 -1.98 -11.17
CA ALA A 131 -3.76 -2.61 -10.59
C ALA A 131 -3.69 -2.22 -9.10
N GLY A 132 -4.13 -3.11 -8.20
CA GLY A 132 -4.29 -2.83 -6.77
C GLY A 132 -3.25 -3.55 -5.91
N LEU A 133 -2.75 -2.86 -4.88
CA LEU A 133 -1.91 -3.48 -3.84
C LEU A 133 -2.74 -3.97 -2.66
N GLN A 134 -4.00 -3.57 -2.58
CA GLN A 134 -4.98 -4.01 -1.58
C GLN A 134 -6.25 -4.51 -2.26
N PRO A 135 -7.00 -5.43 -1.61
CA PRO A 135 -8.22 -5.99 -2.20
C PRO A 135 -9.32 -4.91 -2.22
N PHE A 136 -9.78 -4.59 -3.40
CA PHE A 136 -10.81 -3.58 -3.65
C PHE A 136 -12.12 -4.19 -4.16
N THR A 137 -12.06 -5.30 -4.89
CA THR A 137 -13.23 -5.99 -5.45
C THR A 137 -14.12 -6.57 -4.34
N PRO A 138 -15.45 -6.40 -4.43
CA PRO A 138 -16.38 -6.95 -3.46
C PRO A 138 -16.33 -8.47 -3.38
N THR A 139 -16.33 -9.00 -2.14
CA THR A 139 -16.31 -10.42 -1.83
C THR A 139 -17.10 -10.72 -0.55
N THR A 140 -17.48 -11.98 -0.40
CA THR A 140 -18.06 -12.51 0.83
C THR A 140 -17.02 -13.03 1.82
N ALA A 141 -15.75 -13.17 1.40
CA ALA A 141 -14.68 -13.77 2.20
C ALA A 141 -14.19 -12.88 3.34
N PHE A 142 -14.06 -11.58 3.09
CA PHE A 142 -13.57 -10.58 4.05
C PHE A 142 -14.23 -9.21 3.84
N PRO A 143 -14.26 -8.34 4.87
CA PRO A 143 -14.81 -7.00 4.73
C PRO A 143 -13.91 -6.10 3.90
N SER A 144 -14.45 -4.97 3.44
CA SER A 144 -13.67 -3.95 2.73
C SER A 144 -12.43 -3.52 3.53
N ALA A 145 -11.30 -3.38 2.84
CA ALA A 145 -10.05 -2.90 3.43
C ALA A 145 -10.15 -1.49 4.05
N LEU A 146 -11.13 -0.70 3.65
CA LEU A 146 -11.41 0.63 4.26
C LEU A 146 -12.13 0.55 5.61
N LEU A 147 -12.66 -0.61 5.98
CA LEU A 147 -13.36 -0.84 7.24
C LEU A 147 -12.63 -1.89 8.05
N ALA A 148 -12.49 -1.65 9.36
CA ALA A 148 -11.85 -2.60 10.25
C ALA A 148 -12.59 -3.95 10.23
N PRO A 149 -11.85 -5.09 10.10
CA PRO A 149 -12.48 -6.40 10.12
C PRO A 149 -13.16 -6.65 11.46
N PRO A 150 -14.33 -7.30 11.48
CA PRO A 150 -14.99 -7.63 12.73
C PRO A 150 -14.20 -8.70 13.48
N HIS A 151 -13.91 -8.44 14.75
CA HIS A 151 -13.17 -9.37 15.62
C HIS A 151 -14.01 -10.58 16.09
N ARG A 152 -15.29 -10.67 15.71
CA ARG A 152 -16.23 -11.68 16.20
C ARG A 152 -16.77 -12.53 15.05
N ARG A 153 -17.15 -13.77 15.39
CA ARG A 153 -17.94 -14.64 14.51
C ARG A 153 -19.36 -14.08 14.46
N LEU A 154 -19.69 -13.33 13.44
CA LEU A 154 -21.02 -12.78 13.24
C LEU A 154 -21.86 -13.78 12.42
N PRO A 155 -23.10 -14.09 12.82
CA PRO A 155 -24.08 -14.70 11.93
C PRO A 155 -24.24 -13.85 10.67
N GLY A 156 -24.27 -14.46 9.48
CA GLY A 156 -24.38 -13.71 8.23
C GLY A 156 -23.10 -12.97 7.81
N LYS A 157 -21.92 -13.40 8.29
CA LYS A 157 -20.62 -12.77 7.98
C LYS A 157 -20.39 -12.53 6.47
N ALA A 158 -20.80 -13.45 5.63
CA ALA A 158 -20.68 -13.32 4.17
C ALA A 158 -21.44 -12.09 3.63
N LEU A 159 -22.70 -11.93 4.04
CA LEU A 159 -23.50 -10.75 3.66
C LEU A 159 -22.90 -9.46 4.24
N TYR A 160 -22.51 -9.47 5.51
CA TYR A 160 -21.84 -8.34 6.14
C TYR A 160 -20.59 -7.93 5.34
N ASN A 161 -19.70 -8.86 5.02
CA ASN A 161 -18.50 -8.59 4.25
C ASN A 161 -18.84 -7.91 2.92
N ARG A 162 -19.76 -8.48 2.15
CA ARG A 162 -20.21 -7.92 0.87
C ARG A 162 -20.79 -6.50 1.03
N LEU A 163 -21.63 -6.29 2.02
CA LEU A 163 -22.23 -4.98 2.29
C LEU A 163 -21.18 -3.91 2.66
N THR A 164 -20.10 -4.28 3.35
CA THR A 164 -19.02 -3.33 3.67
C THR A 164 -18.30 -2.83 2.40
N HIS A 165 -18.12 -3.67 1.38
CA HIS A 165 -17.58 -3.23 0.10
C HIS A 165 -18.52 -2.26 -0.62
N LEU A 166 -19.80 -2.58 -0.68
CA LEU A 166 -20.80 -1.69 -1.31
C LEU A 166 -20.89 -0.35 -0.57
N ALA A 167 -20.85 -0.38 0.76
CA ALA A 167 -20.83 0.82 1.59
C ALA A 167 -19.56 1.67 1.34
N SER A 168 -18.40 1.02 1.21
CA SER A 168 -17.13 1.69 0.87
C SER A 168 -17.20 2.38 -0.49
N TYR A 169 -17.76 1.72 -1.50
CA TYR A 169 -17.94 2.31 -2.83
C TYR A 169 -18.90 3.50 -2.80
N ARG A 170 -20.01 3.39 -2.04
CA ARG A 170 -20.95 4.51 -1.86
C ARG A 170 -20.29 5.69 -1.14
N LEU A 171 -19.51 5.41 -0.10
CA LEU A 171 -18.77 6.46 0.61
C LEU A 171 -17.75 7.14 -0.31
N LEU A 172 -16.98 6.36 -1.07
CA LEU A 172 -16.01 6.90 -2.02
C LEU A 172 -16.70 7.77 -3.07
N GLN A 173 -17.82 7.34 -3.61
CA GLN A 173 -18.63 8.15 -4.54
C GLN A 173 -19.11 9.46 -3.90
N LEU A 174 -19.67 9.40 -2.69
CA LEU A 174 -20.17 10.59 -1.99
C LEU A 174 -19.07 11.64 -1.75
N VAL A 175 -17.87 11.17 -1.45
CA VAL A 175 -16.72 12.05 -1.18
C VAL A 175 -16.14 12.63 -2.47
N SER A 176 -16.03 11.84 -3.54
CA SER A 176 -15.25 12.21 -4.74
C SER A 176 -16.09 12.65 -5.94
N ALA A 177 -17.32 12.14 -6.11
CA ALA A 177 -18.07 12.27 -7.36
C ALA A 177 -18.31 13.73 -7.81
N ARG A 178 -18.61 14.63 -6.86
CA ARG A 178 -18.85 16.06 -7.21
C ARG A 178 -17.63 16.71 -7.84
N LEU A 179 -16.45 16.50 -7.22
CA LEU A 179 -15.19 17.09 -7.68
C LEU A 179 -14.72 16.41 -8.98
N VAL A 180 -14.70 15.10 -9.00
CA VAL A 180 -14.30 14.32 -10.19
C VAL A 180 -15.17 14.69 -11.39
N ASN A 181 -16.50 14.72 -11.24
CA ASN A 181 -17.42 15.04 -12.34
C ASN A 181 -17.36 16.52 -12.77
N ARG A 182 -17.09 17.44 -11.83
CA ARG A 182 -16.84 18.84 -12.16
C ARG A 182 -15.60 18.96 -13.04
N PHE A 183 -14.45 18.45 -12.61
CA PHE A 183 -13.20 18.57 -13.34
C PHE A 183 -13.17 17.77 -14.63
N ARG A 184 -13.80 16.60 -14.63
CA ARG A 184 -14.00 15.83 -15.84
C ARG A 184 -14.74 16.66 -16.92
N ARG A 185 -15.84 17.35 -16.58
CA ARG A 185 -16.56 18.21 -17.51
C ARG A 185 -15.73 19.41 -17.94
N GLU A 186 -15.05 20.07 -16.99
CA GLU A 186 -14.23 21.25 -17.26
C GLU A 186 -13.04 20.94 -18.19
N LEU A 187 -12.37 19.82 -17.97
CA LEU A 187 -11.14 19.48 -18.69
C LEU A 187 -11.39 18.73 -20.00
N THR A 188 -12.46 17.96 -20.11
CA THR A 188 -12.65 17.04 -21.22
C THR A 188 -13.98 17.16 -21.95
N GLY A 189 -14.96 17.87 -21.41
CA GLY A 189 -16.32 17.91 -21.94
C GLY A 189 -17.12 16.61 -21.77
N LEU A 190 -16.52 15.55 -21.23
CA LEU A 190 -17.19 14.25 -21.06
C LEU A 190 -18.35 14.31 -20.03
N PRO A 191 -19.39 13.48 -20.20
CA PRO A 191 -20.50 13.43 -19.26
C PRO A 191 -20.06 12.95 -17.88
N PRO A 192 -20.82 13.26 -16.82
CA PRO A 192 -20.49 12.85 -15.47
C PRO A 192 -20.50 11.32 -15.35
N LEU A 193 -19.52 10.78 -14.62
CA LEU A 193 -19.50 9.36 -14.24
C LEU A 193 -20.62 9.05 -13.24
N ARG A 194 -21.47 8.06 -13.57
CA ARG A 194 -22.46 7.54 -12.64
C ARG A 194 -21.83 6.47 -11.74
N TYR A 195 -22.49 6.15 -10.64
CA TYR A 195 -22.04 5.06 -9.76
C TYR A 195 -21.88 3.73 -10.51
N THR A 196 -22.83 3.42 -11.35
CA THR A 196 -22.85 2.20 -12.17
C THR A 196 -21.72 2.16 -13.19
N ASP A 197 -21.31 3.30 -13.73
CA ASP A 197 -20.24 3.38 -14.72
C ASP A 197 -18.87 3.12 -14.07
N VAL A 198 -18.70 3.53 -12.79
CA VAL A 198 -17.46 3.38 -12.03
C VAL A 198 -17.37 2.01 -11.36
N PHE A 199 -18.44 1.62 -10.66
CA PHE A 199 -18.41 0.46 -9.77
C PHE A 199 -19.22 -0.72 -10.28
N GLY A 200 -20.08 -0.53 -11.30
CA GLY A 200 -20.93 -1.58 -11.83
C GLY A 200 -20.14 -2.79 -12.34
N ASP A 201 -19.11 -2.56 -13.14
CA ASP A 201 -18.29 -3.62 -13.68
C ASP A 201 -17.34 -4.23 -12.63
N LEU A 202 -16.90 -3.46 -11.64
CA LEU A 202 -16.17 -3.98 -10.48
C LEU A 202 -17.06 -4.88 -9.60
N ILE A 203 -18.32 -4.47 -9.35
CA ILE A 203 -19.30 -5.26 -8.59
C ILE A 203 -19.69 -6.52 -9.35
N ALA A 204 -19.87 -6.42 -10.66
CA ALA A 204 -20.17 -7.55 -11.54
C ALA A 204 -18.94 -8.37 -11.92
N GLN A 205 -17.76 -7.97 -11.43
CA GLN A 205 -16.46 -8.62 -11.68
C GLN A 205 -16.13 -8.80 -13.18
N ARG A 206 -16.52 -7.84 -14.00
CA ARG A 206 -16.22 -7.80 -15.44
C ARG A 206 -15.02 -6.92 -15.77
N HIS A 207 -14.67 -5.99 -14.87
CA HIS A 207 -13.51 -5.13 -15.03
C HIS A 207 -12.22 -5.91 -14.73
N PRO A 208 -11.19 -5.85 -15.59
CA PRO A 208 -9.94 -6.55 -15.33
C PRO A 208 -9.20 -5.92 -14.15
N VAL A 209 -8.82 -6.78 -13.21
CA VAL A 209 -8.14 -6.40 -11.97
C VAL A 209 -6.89 -7.25 -11.78
N LEU A 210 -5.76 -6.60 -11.50
CA LEU A 210 -4.52 -7.23 -11.07
C LEU A 210 -4.23 -6.85 -9.62
N TYR A 211 -4.04 -7.84 -8.77
CA TYR A 211 -3.64 -7.62 -7.40
C TYR A 211 -2.19 -8.03 -7.15
N GLY A 212 -1.38 -7.06 -6.69
CA GLY A 212 0.03 -7.22 -6.30
C GLY A 212 0.20 -7.65 -4.84
N PHE A 213 -0.56 -8.66 -4.40
CA PHE A 213 -0.38 -9.30 -3.10
C PHE A 213 -0.44 -10.83 -3.23
N SER A 214 0.07 -11.54 -2.22
CA SER A 214 0.19 -13.00 -2.24
C SER A 214 -1.07 -13.71 -1.73
N GLU A 215 -1.48 -14.79 -2.40
CA GLU A 215 -2.54 -15.70 -1.93
C GLU A 215 -2.14 -16.44 -0.65
N HIS A 216 -0.86 -16.58 -0.36
CA HIS A 216 -0.36 -17.16 0.88
C HIS A 216 -0.68 -16.27 2.10
N LEU A 217 -0.76 -14.95 1.90
CA LEU A 217 -1.20 -14.01 2.94
C LEU A 217 -2.73 -13.87 2.95
N LEU A 218 -3.33 -13.51 1.82
CA LEU A 218 -4.77 -13.35 1.65
C LEU A 218 -5.24 -14.30 0.54
N PRO A 219 -5.85 -15.46 0.89
CA PRO A 219 -6.30 -16.42 -0.11
C PRO A 219 -7.28 -15.82 -1.09
N ARG A 220 -7.21 -16.32 -2.34
CA ARG A 220 -8.19 -15.95 -3.35
C ARG A 220 -9.60 -16.29 -2.86
N PRO A 221 -10.52 -15.33 -2.82
CA PRO A 221 -11.93 -15.59 -2.55
C PRO A 221 -12.54 -16.52 -3.60
N ALA A 222 -13.37 -17.46 -3.13
CA ALA A 222 -14.06 -18.39 -4.03
C ALA A 222 -15.08 -17.71 -4.95
N ASP A 223 -15.53 -16.51 -4.58
CA ASP A 223 -16.45 -15.69 -5.35
C ASP A 223 -15.77 -14.67 -6.29
N TYR A 224 -14.42 -14.75 -6.45
CA TYR A 224 -13.71 -13.99 -7.48
C TYR A 224 -13.79 -14.69 -8.84
N GLY A 225 -14.30 -13.97 -9.86
CA GLY A 225 -14.34 -14.41 -11.26
C GLY A 225 -13.00 -14.26 -11.99
N ASP A 226 -12.96 -14.68 -13.25
CA ASP A 226 -11.74 -14.76 -14.07
C ASP A 226 -11.11 -13.40 -14.40
N ALA A 227 -11.88 -12.32 -14.34
CA ALA A 227 -11.35 -10.98 -14.56
C ALA A 227 -10.44 -10.48 -13.41
N ILE A 228 -10.39 -11.20 -12.28
CA ILE A 228 -9.63 -10.80 -11.10
C ILE A 228 -8.45 -11.76 -10.94
N ALA A 229 -7.24 -11.24 -11.09
CA ALA A 229 -6.01 -12.00 -10.89
C ALA A 229 -5.26 -11.53 -9.65
N ILE A 230 -4.89 -12.49 -8.78
CA ILE A 230 -3.95 -12.28 -7.69
C ILE A 230 -2.62 -12.85 -8.16
N THR A 231 -1.62 -11.98 -8.34
CA THR A 231 -0.38 -12.37 -9.02
C THR A 231 0.74 -12.77 -8.06
N GLY A 232 0.68 -12.33 -6.83
CA GLY A 232 1.79 -12.34 -5.87
C GLY A 232 2.30 -10.93 -5.64
N PHE A 233 3.23 -10.76 -4.70
CA PHE A 233 3.81 -9.45 -4.42
C PHE A 233 4.72 -8.96 -5.55
N TRP A 234 4.73 -7.66 -5.80
CA TRP A 234 5.64 -7.01 -6.75
C TRP A 234 6.84 -6.46 -5.99
N PHE A 235 7.86 -7.29 -5.82
CA PHE A 235 9.08 -6.93 -5.09
C PHE A 235 10.05 -6.15 -5.99
N LEU A 236 10.51 -5.01 -5.49
CA LEU A 236 11.62 -4.26 -6.08
C LEU A 236 12.90 -4.63 -5.33
N GLU A 237 13.84 -5.26 -6.05
CA GLU A 237 15.12 -5.66 -5.49
C GLU A 237 16.06 -4.45 -5.36
N GLN A 238 16.53 -4.19 -4.16
CA GLN A 238 17.40 -3.06 -3.86
C GLN A 238 18.69 -3.47 -3.11
N ALA A 239 18.68 -4.65 -2.47
CA ALA A 239 19.77 -5.12 -1.61
C ALA A 239 21.14 -5.16 -2.32
N ALA A 240 21.17 -5.58 -3.59
CA ALA A 240 22.44 -5.76 -4.34
C ALA A 240 23.14 -4.43 -4.67
N ALA A 241 22.38 -3.35 -4.84
CA ALA A 241 22.92 -2.04 -5.22
C ALA A 241 23.14 -1.12 -4.00
N TRP A 242 22.66 -1.53 -2.83
CA TRP A 242 22.70 -0.68 -1.64
C TRP A 242 23.94 -0.99 -0.78
N GLN A 243 24.63 0.07 -0.38
CA GLN A 243 25.76 -0.02 0.53
C GLN A 243 25.34 0.44 1.93
N PRO A 244 25.41 -0.43 2.95
CA PRO A 244 25.05 -0.09 4.31
C PRO A 244 26.04 0.92 4.90
N PRO A 245 25.57 1.88 5.70
CA PRO A 245 26.46 2.71 6.51
C PRO A 245 27.29 1.86 7.48
N ALA A 246 28.58 2.18 7.65
CA ALA A 246 29.49 1.43 8.52
C ALA A 246 28.97 1.29 9.97
N VAL A 247 28.26 2.33 10.48
CA VAL A 247 27.65 2.29 11.82
C VAL A 247 26.57 1.20 11.91
N LEU A 248 25.80 0.96 10.85
CA LEU A 248 24.78 -0.09 10.83
C LEU A 248 25.42 -1.48 10.78
N GLU A 249 26.47 -1.66 9.96
CA GLU A 249 27.21 -2.93 9.90
C GLU A 249 27.87 -3.26 11.23
N ALA A 250 28.56 -2.30 11.84
CA ALA A 250 29.19 -2.46 13.15
C ALA A 250 28.14 -2.81 14.22
N PHE A 251 26.98 -2.13 14.20
CA PHE A 251 25.90 -2.45 15.13
C PHE A 251 25.38 -3.88 14.94
N LEU A 252 25.14 -4.32 13.71
CA LEU A 252 24.67 -5.69 13.44
C LEU A 252 25.68 -6.75 13.85
N ALA A 253 26.97 -6.50 13.60
CA ALA A 253 28.08 -7.42 13.96
C ALA A 253 28.32 -7.53 15.49
N ALA A 254 27.91 -6.51 16.25
CA ALA A 254 28.20 -6.42 17.70
C ALA A 254 27.35 -7.35 18.58
N GLY A 255 26.40 -8.15 18.03
CA GLY A 255 25.61 -9.06 18.88
C GLY A 255 24.47 -9.75 18.13
N ALA A 256 23.53 -10.30 18.89
CA ALA A 256 22.37 -11.01 18.35
C ALA A 256 21.51 -10.15 17.41
N PRO A 257 20.79 -10.75 16.45
CA PRO A 257 19.87 -10.04 15.56
C PRO A 257 18.93 -9.10 16.32
N PRO A 258 18.86 -7.81 15.97
CA PRO A 258 18.03 -6.84 16.68
C PRO A 258 16.55 -6.92 16.25
N VAL A 259 15.69 -6.30 17.04
CA VAL A 259 14.29 -6.01 16.69
C VAL A 259 14.24 -4.72 15.88
N TYR A 260 13.63 -4.77 14.68
CA TYR A 260 13.32 -3.57 13.91
C TYR A 260 12.01 -2.95 14.39
N ILE A 261 11.97 -1.63 14.57
CA ILE A 261 10.73 -0.87 14.83
C ILE A 261 10.65 0.31 13.86
N GLY A 262 9.63 0.31 12.98
CA GLY A 262 9.43 1.39 12.02
C GLY A 262 7.96 1.54 11.63
N PHE A 263 7.41 2.76 11.77
CA PHE A 263 6.02 3.05 11.39
C PHE A 263 5.90 3.77 10.06
N GLY A 264 6.98 3.83 9.28
CA GLY A 264 7.02 4.40 7.94
C GLY A 264 6.71 5.90 7.93
N SER A 265 6.05 6.36 6.87
CA SER A 265 5.65 7.76 6.69
C SER A 265 4.37 8.14 7.45
N MET A 266 3.89 7.28 8.35
CA MET A 266 2.69 7.58 9.13
C MET A 266 3.01 8.65 10.15
N SER A 267 2.39 9.83 10.00
CA SER A 267 2.45 10.89 10.98
C SER A 267 1.66 10.46 12.23
N ASP A 268 2.36 10.13 13.29
CA ASP A 268 1.76 10.00 14.61
C ASP A 268 1.35 11.39 15.12
N ARG A 269 0.24 11.45 15.86
CA ARG A 269 -0.15 12.69 16.56
C ARG A 269 0.87 13.10 17.64
N ASN A 270 1.65 12.14 18.11
CA ASN A 270 2.73 12.35 19.07
C ASN A 270 3.92 11.41 18.78
N PRO A 271 4.77 11.74 17.79
CA PRO A 271 5.92 10.92 17.40
C PRO A 271 6.91 10.68 18.56
N ALA A 272 7.13 11.69 19.40
CA ALA A 272 8.01 11.58 20.56
C ALA A 272 7.50 10.57 21.60
N GLN A 273 6.20 10.47 21.79
CA GLN A 273 5.62 9.44 22.67
C GLN A 273 5.78 8.04 22.08
N ALA A 274 5.52 7.87 20.79
CA ALA A 274 5.70 6.58 20.12
C ALA A 274 7.15 6.11 20.21
N ALA A 275 8.09 7.02 20.04
CA ALA A 275 9.51 6.80 20.18
C ALA A 275 9.90 6.33 21.59
N ARG A 276 9.45 7.02 22.64
CA ARG A 276 9.67 6.61 24.03
C ARG A 276 9.11 5.22 24.32
N ILE A 277 7.89 4.93 23.83
CA ILE A 277 7.28 3.61 23.98
C ILE A 277 8.15 2.53 23.33
N ALA A 278 8.69 2.77 22.13
CA ALA A 278 9.54 1.82 21.42
C ALA A 278 10.85 1.55 22.20
N VAL A 279 11.55 2.59 22.62
CA VAL A 279 12.78 2.48 23.43
C VAL A 279 12.52 1.72 24.73
N GLU A 280 11.52 2.13 25.50
CA GLU A 280 11.14 1.47 26.75
C GLU A 280 10.74 0.01 26.56
N ALA A 281 10.05 -0.32 25.48
CA ALA A 281 9.66 -1.69 25.18
C ALA A 281 10.87 -2.58 24.88
N LEU A 282 11.85 -2.08 24.11
CA LEU A 282 13.11 -2.78 23.84
C LEU A 282 13.88 -3.03 25.14
N GLN A 283 14.06 -2.00 25.97
CA GLN A 283 14.74 -2.13 27.26
C GLN A 283 14.04 -3.15 28.18
N ARG A 284 12.70 -3.08 28.31
CA ARG A 284 11.91 -4.01 29.14
C ARG A 284 11.97 -5.47 28.65
N SER A 285 12.14 -5.67 27.35
CA SER A 285 12.27 -7.01 26.77
C SER A 285 13.72 -7.49 26.66
N GLY A 286 14.69 -6.66 27.05
CA GLY A 286 16.12 -6.98 26.94
C GLY A 286 16.59 -7.17 25.49
N GLN A 287 15.94 -6.49 24.52
CA GLN A 287 16.25 -6.67 23.10
C GLN A 287 17.03 -5.49 22.55
N ARG A 288 18.04 -5.81 21.73
CA ARG A 288 18.67 -4.83 20.86
C ARG A 288 17.66 -4.33 19.82
N GLY A 289 17.75 -3.07 19.40
CA GLY A 289 16.78 -2.49 18.50
C GLY A 289 17.36 -1.61 17.40
N ILE A 290 16.68 -1.62 16.24
CA ILE A 290 16.86 -0.64 15.18
C ILE A 290 15.57 0.14 15.03
N LEU A 291 15.64 1.46 15.21
CA LEU A 291 14.54 2.39 15.00
C LEU A 291 14.72 3.07 13.65
N ALA A 292 13.73 2.96 12.76
CA ALA A 292 13.81 3.56 11.41
C ALA A 292 12.82 4.69 11.21
N SER A 293 13.32 5.83 10.78
CA SER A 293 12.74 7.13 10.38
C SER A 293 11.34 7.54 10.91
N GLY A 294 11.08 8.84 10.95
CA GLY A 294 9.79 9.39 11.43
C GLY A 294 9.69 9.57 12.95
N TRP A 295 10.78 9.39 13.68
CA TRP A 295 10.84 9.57 15.14
C TRP A 295 11.24 11.00 15.50
N GLU A 296 10.35 11.96 15.28
CA GLU A 296 10.59 13.35 15.67
C GLU A 296 10.87 13.44 17.18
N GLY A 297 11.97 14.14 17.53
CA GLY A 297 12.38 14.33 18.90
C GLY A 297 13.30 13.25 19.50
N LEU A 298 13.62 12.15 18.78
CA LEU A 298 14.73 11.27 19.16
C LEU A 298 16.05 11.82 18.64
N ARG A 299 17.02 11.91 19.54
CA ARG A 299 18.43 12.19 19.21
C ARG A 299 19.23 10.93 19.44
N ALA A 300 20.07 10.57 18.48
CA ALA A 300 20.91 9.38 18.56
C ALA A 300 21.82 9.38 19.81
N GLU A 301 22.26 10.56 20.23
CA GLU A 301 23.12 10.78 21.39
C GLU A 301 22.49 10.39 22.73
N HIS A 302 21.16 10.31 22.80
CA HIS A 302 20.42 9.97 24.02
C HIS A 302 19.85 8.55 24.00
N LEU A 303 20.19 7.74 22.99
CA LEU A 303 19.74 6.35 22.92
C LEU A 303 20.70 5.43 23.68
N PRO A 304 20.17 4.35 24.30
CA PRO A 304 21.01 3.28 24.85
C PRO A 304 21.90 2.67 23.75
N ALA A 305 23.07 2.17 24.14
CA ALA A 305 24.06 1.61 23.20
C ALA A 305 23.54 0.39 22.40
N ASP A 306 22.52 -0.28 22.90
CA ASP A 306 21.85 -1.42 22.27
C ASP A 306 20.69 -1.01 21.33
N ILE A 307 20.50 0.30 21.08
CA ILE A 307 19.47 0.84 20.18
C ILE A 307 20.12 1.77 19.15
N LEU A 308 19.94 1.44 17.86
CA LEU A 308 20.42 2.24 16.74
C LEU A 308 19.25 2.95 16.04
N LEU A 309 19.40 4.27 15.80
CA LEU A 309 18.49 5.06 14.97
C LEU A 309 19.06 5.15 13.55
N ILE A 310 18.23 4.80 12.54
CA ILE A 310 18.58 4.91 11.11
C ILE A 310 17.55 5.73 10.36
N GLN A 311 17.97 6.40 9.28
CA GLN A 311 17.03 7.10 8.40
C GLN A 311 16.17 6.13 7.57
N GLY A 312 16.71 4.98 7.22
CA GLY A 312 16.07 3.91 6.48
C GLY A 312 17.09 2.98 5.85
N ALA A 313 16.62 1.80 5.44
CA ALA A 313 17.38 0.82 4.68
C ALA A 313 16.42 0.03 3.78
N PRO A 314 16.88 -0.53 2.66
CA PRO A 314 16.07 -1.47 1.89
C PRO A 314 15.66 -2.66 2.76
N HIS A 315 14.37 -2.98 2.75
CA HIS A 315 13.83 -4.04 3.61
C HIS A 315 14.34 -5.43 3.20
N ASP A 316 14.59 -5.64 1.90
CA ASP A 316 15.16 -6.87 1.35
C ASP A 316 16.61 -7.11 1.82
N TRP A 317 17.36 -6.05 2.17
CA TRP A 317 18.65 -6.14 2.80
C TRP A 317 18.55 -6.26 4.33
N LEU A 318 17.71 -5.43 4.96
CA LEU A 318 17.68 -5.29 6.41
C LEU A 318 16.93 -6.43 7.12
N PHE A 319 15.72 -6.79 6.65
CA PHE A 319 14.86 -7.71 7.38
C PHE A 319 15.40 -9.12 7.56
N PRO A 320 16.15 -9.72 6.60
CA PRO A 320 16.79 -11.03 6.85
C PRO A 320 17.78 -11.05 8.03
N ARG A 321 18.18 -9.88 8.51
CA ARG A 321 19.13 -9.68 9.63
C ARG A 321 18.44 -9.35 10.96
N MET A 322 17.12 -9.31 10.98
CA MET A 322 16.32 -8.96 12.15
C MET A 322 15.76 -10.20 12.85
N ALA A 323 15.63 -10.14 14.17
CA ALA A 323 14.94 -11.16 14.94
C ALA A 323 13.42 -11.03 14.84
N LEU A 324 12.91 -9.81 14.69
CA LEU A 324 11.49 -9.48 14.65
C LEU A 324 11.32 -8.08 14.03
N VAL A 325 10.19 -7.88 13.33
CA VAL A 325 9.82 -6.59 12.73
C VAL A 325 8.54 -6.05 13.37
N VAL A 326 8.61 -4.86 13.96
CA VAL A 326 7.45 -4.09 14.45
C VAL A 326 7.14 -2.99 13.44
N HIS A 327 5.91 -2.97 12.94
CA HIS A 327 5.53 -2.00 11.90
C HIS A 327 4.02 -1.67 11.90
N HIS A 328 3.64 -0.67 11.11
CA HIS A 328 2.26 -0.18 11.04
C HIS A 328 1.27 -1.07 10.25
N GLY A 329 1.75 -2.03 9.47
CA GLY A 329 0.90 -2.93 8.68
C GLY A 329 0.69 -2.49 7.23
N GLY A 330 1.50 -1.58 6.70
CA GLY A 330 1.52 -1.31 5.25
C GLY A 330 1.93 -2.57 4.48
N VAL A 331 1.21 -2.89 3.39
CA VAL A 331 1.35 -4.15 2.66
C VAL A 331 2.77 -4.43 2.18
N GLY A 332 3.52 -3.41 1.75
CA GLY A 332 4.92 -3.57 1.33
C GLY A 332 5.83 -4.02 2.47
N THR A 333 5.63 -3.51 3.69
CA THR A 333 6.40 -3.91 4.88
C THR A 333 6.00 -5.32 5.33
N VAL A 334 4.70 -5.63 5.31
CA VAL A 334 4.19 -7.00 5.57
C VAL A 334 4.83 -7.99 4.60
N ALA A 335 4.82 -7.69 3.30
CA ALA A 335 5.39 -8.53 2.25
C ALA A 335 6.89 -8.77 2.45
N ALA A 336 7.65 -7.70 2.73
CA ALA A 336 9.09 -7.79 2.94
C ALA A 336 9.45 -8.65 4.15
N ALA A 337 8.73 -8.51 5.28
CA ALA A 337 8.96 -9.31 6.47
C ALA A 337 8.55 -10.78 6.28
N LEU A 338 7.44 -11.05 5.54
CA LEU A 338 7.06 -12.42 5.15
C LEU A 338 8.14 -13.05 4.28
N ARG A 339 8.60 -12.36 3.23
CA ARG A 339 9.64 -12.86 2.33
C ARG A 339 10.95 -13.14 3.05
N ALA A 340 11.29 -12.30 4.04
CA ALA A 340 12.49 -12.48 4.87
C ALA A 340 12.37 -13.63 5.88
N GLY A 341 11.19 -14.20 6.08
CA GLY A 341 10.97 -15.25 7.08
C GLY A 341 11.04 -14.75 8.52
N VAL A 342 10.73 -13.45 8.75
CA VAL A 342 10.85 -12.79 10.04
C VAL A 342 9.48 -12.57 10.67
N PRO A 343 9.27 -12.93 11.94
CA PRO A 343 8.05 -12.65 12.67
C PRO A 343 7.69 -11.16 12.70
N GLN A 344 6.39 -10.85 12.77
CA GLN A 344 5.90 -9.47 12.72
C GLN A 344 5.02 -9.16 13.92
N VAL A 345 5.23 -8.00 14.55
CA VAL A 345 4.25 -7.39 15.47
C VAL A 345 3.64 -6.18 14.75
N VAL A 346 2.36 -6.27 14.42
CA VAL A 346 1.70 -5.23 13.65
C VAL A 346 0.93 -4.28 14.56
N VAL A 347 1.20 -2.97 14.40
CA VAL A 347 0.56 -1.86 15.11
C VAL A 347 -0.23 -1.04 14.09
N PRO A 348 -1.46 -1.43 13.71
CA PRO A 348 -2.21 -0.75 12.68
C PRO A 348 -2.70 0.64 13.14
N PHE A 349 -2.64 1.62 12.23
CA PHE A 349 -3.09 3.00 12.42
C PHE A 349 -4.43 3.22 11.72
N SER A 350 -4.51 3.03 10.40
CA SER A 350 -5.67 3.36 9.58
C SER A 350 -5.64 2.66 8.22
N ALA A 351 -6.62 2.95 7.37
CA ALA A 351 -6.77 2.44 6.01
C ALA A 351 -6.82 0.90 5.96
N ASP A 352 -6.03 0.29 5.07
CA ASP A 352 -5.95 -1.17 4.85
C ASP A 352 -5.10 -1.91 5.90
N GLN A 353 -4.38 -1.18 6.74
CA GLN A 353 -3.47 -1.77 7.75
C GLN A 353 -4.17 -2.73 8.73
N PRO A 354 -5.40 -2.47 9.24
CA PRO A 354 -6.11 -3.43 10.07
C PRO A 354 -6.41 -4.76 9.36
N LEU A 355 -6.68 -4.74 8.06
CA LEU A 355 -6.88 -5.95 7.28
C LEU A 355 -5.58 -6.76 7.21
N TRP A 356 -4.48 -6.14 6.84
CA TRP A 356 -3.19 -6.82 6.73
C TRP A 356 -2.69 -7.34 8.07
N ALA A 357 -2.88 -6.57 9.13
CA ALA A 357 -2.55 -6.98 10.49
C ALA A 357 -3.33 -8.24 10.91
N GLU A 358 -4.62 -8.30 10.60
CA GLU A 358 -5.45 -9.48 10.87
C GLU A 358 -4.99 -10.68 10.03
N MET A 359 -4.61 -10.48 8.75
CA MET A 359 -4.10 -11.56 7.90
C MET A 359 -2.77 -12.11 8.44
N VAL A 360 -1.84 -11.26 8.85
CA VAL A 360 -0.58 -11.66 9.51
C VAL A 360 -0.86 -12.56 10.72
N TYR A 361 -1.81 -12.16 11.56
CA TYR A 361 -2.23 -12.96 12.72
C TYR A 361 -2.86 -14.30 12.31
N GLN A 362 -3.81 -14.29 11.38
CA GLN A 362 -4.51 -15.49 10.93
C GLN A 362 -3.58 -16.50 10.26
N ARG A 363 -2.53 -16.04 9.59
CA ARG A 363 -1.47 -16.87 9.00
C ARG A 363 -0.43 -17.34 10.02
N GLY A 364 -0.53 -16.86 11.26
CA GLY A 364 0.43 -17.19 12.32
C GLY A 364 1.82 -16.62 12.07
N ALA A 365 1.92 -15.52 11.32
CA ALA A 365 3.17 -14.79 11.08
C ALA A 365 3.44 -13.71 12.13
N GLY A 366 2.53 -13.51 13.06
CA GLY A 366 2.63 -12.58 14.18
C GLY A 366 1.54 -12.81 15.22
N PRO A 367 1.64 -12.18 16.39
CA PRO A 367 0.61 -12.19 17.43
C PRO A 367 -0.60 -11.38 16.98
N ARG A 368 -1.65 -11.35 17.82
CA ARG A 368 -2.80 -10.45 17.60
C ARG A 368 -2.31 -9.02 17.42
N PRO A 369 -2.88 -8.26 16.46
CA PRO A 369 -2.53 -6.87 16.23
C PRO A 369 -2.65 -6.04 17.51
N LEU A 370 -1.69 -5.12 17.71
CA LEU A 370 -1.70 -4.16 18.79
C LEU A 370 -2.15 -2.78 18.27
N PRO A 371 -3.45 -2.42 18.33
CA PRO A 371 -3.93 -1.15 17.78
C PRO A 371 -3.18 0.05 18.38
N ARG A 372 -2.91 1.08 17.56
CA ARG A 372 -2.18 2.28 18.00
C ARG A 372 -2.77 2.92 19.26
N SER A 373 -4.11 2.92 19.41
CA SER A 373 -4.80 3.44 20.60
C SER A 373 -4.51 2.68 21.90
N ARG A 374 -3.99 1.44 21.78
CA ARG A 374 -3.62 0.58 22.93
C ARG A 374 -2.11 0.37 23.03
N LEU A 375 -1.30 1.07 22.24
CA LEU A 375 0.15 0.95 22.25
C LEU A 375 0.72 1.54 23.56
N GLN A 376 1.36 0.66 24.34
CA GLN A 376 2.05 0.94 25.60
C GLN A 376 3.33 0.13 25.64
N ALA A 377 4.36 0.64 26.30
CA ALA A 377 5.65 -0.04 26.39
C ALA A 377 5.56 -1.45 26.98
N THR A 378 4.79 -1.62 28.03
CA THR A 378 4.56 -2.93 28.66
C THR A 378 3.89 -3.94 27.73
N ARG A 379 2.88 -3.50 26.97
CA ARG A 379 2.18 -4.36 26.02
C ARG A 379 3.05 -4.72 24.81
N LEU A 380 3.82 -3.75 24.31
CA LEU A 380 4.75 -4.00 23.21
C LEU A 380 5.85 -4.94 23.67
N ALA A 381 6.48 -4.71 24.83
CA ALA A 381 7.50 -5.60 25.40
C ALA A 381 6.99 -7.04 25.56
N ALA A 382 5.77 -7.21 26.11
CA ALA A 382 5.16 -8.53 26.22
C ALA A 382 4.95 -9.21 24.88
N ALA A 383 4.50 -8.44 23.84
CA ALA A 383 4.34 -8.96 22.48
C ALA A 383 5.69 -9.34 21.86
N LEU A 384 6.76 -8.54 22.05
CA LEU A 384 8.12 -8.86 21.60
C LEU A 384 8.59 -10.18 22.21
N THR A 385 8.56 -10.27 23.55
CA THR A 385 9.01 -11.47 24.27
C THR A 385 8.24 -12.70 23.86
N ALA A 386 6.90 -12.64 23.84
CA ALA A 386 6.07 -13.77 23.44
C ALA A 386 6.34 -14.23 22.00
N THR A 387 6.52 -13.30 21.07
CA THR A 387 6.76 -13.60 19.64
C THR A 387 8.15 -14.22 19.44
N LEU A 388 9.17 -13.67 20.07
CA LEU A 388 10.55 -14.16 19.96
C LEU A 388 10.72 -15.58 20.50
N HIS A 389 9.96 -15.97 21.53
CA HIS A 389 10.03 -17.30 22.15
C HIS A 389 9.05 -18.32 21.56
N ASP A 390 8.15 -17.95 20.63
CA ASP A 390 7.21 -18.89 19.99
C ASP A 390 7.87 -19.64 18.82
N ALA A 391 8.52 -20.76 19.13
CA ALA A 391 9.14 -21.62 18.11
C ALA A 391 8.15 -22.10 17.04
N SER A 392 6.85 -22.26 17.37
CA SER A 392 5.83 -22.68 16.42
C SER A 392 5.51 -21.56 15.42
N LEU A 393 5.48 -20.31 15.89
CA LEU A 393 5.31 -19.12 15.03
C LEU A 393 6.51 -18.99 14.08
N HIS A 394 7.73 -19.12 14.57
CA HIS A 394 8.94 -19.09 13.74
C HIS A 394 8.93 -20.16 12.63
N ARG A 395 8.47 -21.39 12.89
CA ARG A 395 8.31 -22.40 11.85
C ARG A 395 7.28 -22.01 10.80
N ARG A 396 6.11 -21.50 11.23
CA ARG A 396 5.06 -21.04 10.29
C ARG A 396 5.56 -19.90 9.39
N VAL A 397 6.28 -18.96 9.96
CA VAL A 397 6.83 -17.82 9.20
C VAL A 397 7.85 -18.30 8.16
N ARG A 398 8.73 -19.24 8.49
CA ARG A 398 9.66 -19.82 7.51
C ARG A 398 8.93 -20.52 6.36
N ASN A 399 7.92 -21.34 6.67
CA ASN A 399 7.12 -22.02 5.62
C ASN A 399 6.40 -21.00 4.71
N LEU A 400 5.88 -19.92 5.28
CA LEU A 400 5.27 -18.82 4.51
C LEU A 400 6.30 -18.10 3.65
N ALA A 401 7.50 -17.86 4.18
CA ALA A 401 8.59 -17.24 3.43
C ALA A 401 8.98 -18.06 2.21
N GLU A 402 9.16 -19.38 2.37
CA GLU A 402 9.45 -20.28 1.26
C GLU A 402 8.36 -20.28 0.18
N ALA A 403 7.10 -20.17 0.58
CA ALA A 403 5.99 -20.09 -0.37
C ALA A 403 5.99 -18.75 -1.11
N VAL A 404 6.15 -17.63 -0.40
CA VAL A 404 6.21 -16.27 -0.99
C VAL A 404 7.45 -16.08 -1.87
N GLN A 405 8.61 -16.66 -1.51
CA GLN A 405 9.84 -16.59 -2.31
C GLN A 405 9.74 -17.34 -3.64
N ARG A 406 8.87 -18.36 -3.72
CA ARG A 406 8.60 -19.11 -4.96
C ARG A 406 7.61 -18.40 -5.89
N GLU A 407 6.92 -17.34 -5.41
CA GLU A 407 6.02 -16.56 -6.26
C GLU A 407 6.80 -15.65 -7.21
N ASP A 408 6.44 -15.66 -8.47
CA ASP A 408 6.82 -14.63 -9.44
C ASP A 408 5.63 -13.70 -9.71
N GLY A 409 5.41 -12.77 -8.77
CA GLY A 409 4.27 -11.86 -8.85
C GLY A 409 4.37 -10.89 -10.04
N VAL A 410 5.57 -10.42 -10.33
CA VAL A 410 5.81 -9.52 -11.46
C VAL A 410 5.66 -10.28 -12.78
N GLY A 411 6.27 -11.45 -12.94
CA GLY A 411 6.18 -12.25 -14.16
C GLY A 411 4.74 -12.64 -14.49
N LYS A 412 3.96 -13.08 -13.49
CA LYS A 412 2.51 -13.37 -13.68
C LYS A 412 1.72 -12.13 -14.12
N ALA A 413 1.98 -10.97 -13.52
CA ALA A 413 1.32 -9.72 -13.91
C ALA A 413 1.69 -9.33 -15.35
N VAL A 414 2.96 -9.43 -15.72
CA VAL A 414 3.46 -9.18 -17.09
C VAL A 414 2.83 -10.12 -18.11
N GLU A 415 2.72 -11.40 -17.81
CA GLU A 415 2.06 -12.38 -18.66
C GLU A 415 0.60 -12.02 -18.94
N ILE A 416 -0.15 -11.64 -17.90
CA ILE A 416 -1.55 -11.25 -18.03
C ILE A 416 -1.68 -9.97 -18.87
N VAL A 417 -0.90 -8.94 -18.57
CA VAL A 417 -0.90 -7.67 -19.30
C VAL A 417 -0.57 -7.89 -20.80
N SER A 418 0.41 -8.73 -21.08
CA SER A 418 0.83 -9.02 -22.46
C SER A 418 -0.25 -9.76 -23.28
N LYS A 419 -1.09 -10.56 -22.62
CA LYS A 419 -2.21 -11.27 -23.26
C LYS A 419 -3.41 -10.37 -23.59
N ILE A 420 -3.61 -9.29 -22.84
CA ILE A 420 -4.78 -8.39 -23.01
C ILE A 420 -4.80 -7.71 -24.37
N ARG A 421 -3.64 -7.50 -25.01
CA ARG A 421 -3.54 -6.99 -26.38
C ARG A 421 -4.37 -7.80 -27.40
N LYS A 422 -4.60 -9.09 -27.15
CA LYS A 422 -5.36 -9.97 -28.06
C LYS A 422 -6.89 -9.88 -27.88
N ILE A 423 -7.35 -9.36 -26.73
CA ILE A 423 -8.79 -9.38 -26.36
C ILE A 423 -9.44 -8.01 -26.60
N SER A 424 -8.73 -6.90 -26.44
CA SER A 424 -9.27 -5.53 -26.51
C SER A 424 -9.71 -5.10 -27.91
N LEU A 425 -9.22 -5.71 -28.98
CA LEU A 425 -9.66 -5.43 -30.34
C LEU A 425 -11.02 -6.08 -30.67
N ALA A 426 -11.55 -6.96 -29.79
CA ALA A 426 -12.78 -7.70 -30.04
C ALA A 426 -14.01 -7.23 -29.24
N THR A 427 -13.84 -6.39 -28.21
CA THR A 427 -14.92 -6.12 -27.22
C THR A 427 -15.18 -4.66 -26.87
N THR A 428 -14.55 -3.69 -27.51
CA THR A 428 -14.94 -2.28 -27.37
C THR A 428 -16.27 -2.02 -28.07
N ARG A 429 -17.38 -2.35 -27.39
CA ARG A 429 -18.66 -1.71 -27.70
C ARG A 429 -18.60 -0.29 -27.14
N PRO A 430 -18.83 0.75 -27.95
CA PRO A 430 -18.98 2.10 -27.43
C PRO A 430 -20.14 2.08 -26.42
N ILE A 431 -19.87 2.56 -25.22
CA ILE A 431 -20.91 2.83 -24.22
C ILE A 431 -21.73 3.98 -24.79
N ARG A 432 -22.89 3.65 -25.37
CA ARG A 432 -23.90 4.60 -25.83
C ARG A 432 -24.57 5.30 -24.65
#